data_575f9b88459bf2fc948329015d55d153
#
_entry.id   575f9b88459bf2fc948329015d55d153
#
_cell.length_a   1.000
_cell.length_b   1.000
_cell.length_c   1.000
_cell.angle_alpha   90.00
_cell.angle_beta   90.00
_cell.angle_gamma   90.00
#
_symmetry.space_group_name_H-M   'P 1'
#
loop_
_entity.id
_entity.type
_entity.pdbx_description
1 polymer ?
#
loop_
_entity_poly.entity_id
_entity_poly.type
_entity_poly.pdbx_seq_one_letter_code
_entity_poly.pdbx_strand_id
1 'polypeptide(L)'
;MTKQEAFVIGDIHGMYHLLEDLLTHWRPEDQQLIFVGDLIDRGPNSKATVEKVRELQASHGAICLCGNHEDMLLETLTDPENYFSRYKRNGGLTTISEFLGTTPSRLEDQSGQLLSDCLKET
;
A
#
# COMPACT_ATOMS: atom_id res chain seq x y z
N MET A 1 12.08 -10.44 24.29
CA MET A 1 12.66 -9.21 24.88
C MET A 1 11.94 -7.98 24.36
N THR A 2 11.48 -7.13 25.26
CA THR A 2 10.76 -5.93 24.87
C THR A 2 11.74 -4.87 24.33
N LYS A 3 11.44 -4.37 23.13
CA LYS A 3 12.24 -3.30 22.54
C LYS A 3 11.88 -1.98 23.18
N GLN A 4 12.89 -1.17 23.48
CA GLN A 4 12.69 0.09 24.22
C GLN A 4 12.44 1.30 23.34
N GLU A 5 12.74 1.21 22.04
CA GLU A 5 12.55 2.31 21.11
C GLU A 5 11.63 1.89 19.98
N ALA A 6 10.97 2.86 19.37
CA ALA A 6 10.19 2.65 18.16
C ALA A 6 10.87 3.35 16.99
N PHE A 7 10.94 2.65 15.86
CA PHE A 7 11.32 3.24 14.59
C PHE A 7 10.05 3.38 13.76
N VAL A 8 9.56 4.60 13.60
CA VAL A 8 8.26 4.87 12.98
C VAL A 8 8.45 5.43 11.59
N ILE A 9 7.82 4.80 10.61
CA ILE A 9 7.85 5.26 9.22
C ILE A 9 6.48 5.79 8.85
N GLY A 10 6.45 7.04 8.37
CA GLY A 10 5.23 7.69 7.90
C GLY A 10 4.89 7.32 6.47
N ASP A 11 4.06 8.12 5.83
CA ASP A 11 3.51 7.88 4.49
C ASP A 11 4.57 7.51 3.46
N ILE A 12 4.48 6.29 2.92
CA ILE A 12 5.44 5.79 1.93
C ILE A 12 4.93 6.00 0.50
N HIS A 13 3.64 5.83 0.29
CA HIS A 13 2.98 6.04 -1.01
C HIS A 13 3.74 5.41 -2.18
N GLY A 14 4.04 4.12 -2.06
CA GLY A 14 4.66 3.36 -3.16
C GLY A 14 6.08 3.75 -3.51
N MET A 15 6.75 4.53 -2.68
CA MET A 15 8.14 4.94 -2.91
C MET A 15 9.10 3.93 -2.27
N TYR A 16 9.17 2.76 -2.89
CA TYR A 16 9.90 1.61 -2.35
C TYR A 16 11.38 1.91 -2.08
N HIS A 17 12.03 2.65 -2.98
CA HIS A 17 13.45 2.97 -2.81
C HIS A 17 13.71 3.85 -1.59
N LEU A 18 12.77 4.74 -1.25
CA LEU A 18 12.88 5.56 -0.03
C LEU A 18 12.69 4.69 1.21
N LEU A 19 11.81 3.71 1.13
CA LEU A 19 11.64 2.74 2.22
C LEU A 19 12.92 1.97 2.47
N GLU A 20 13.58 1.49 1.40
CA GLU A 20 14.85 0.78 1.54
C GLU A 20 15.90 1.65 2.21
N ASP A 21 16.00 2.92 1.81
CA ASP A 21 16.95 3.88 2.42
C ASP A 21 16.67 4.08 3.89
N LEU A 22 15.40 4.27 4.27
CA LEU A 22 15.02 4.45 5.67
C LEU A 22 15.36 3.23 6.52
N LEU A 23 15.14 2.04 5.97
CA LEU A 23 15.40 0.80 6.71
C LEU A 23 16.88 0.59 7.03
N THR A 24 17.79 1.24 6.31
CA THR A 24 19.22 1.19 6.65
C THR A 24 19.53 1.85 7.99
N HIS A 25 18.65 2.72 8.47
CA HIS A 25 18.82 3.41 9.76
C HIS A 25 18.14 2.69 10.92
N TRP A 26 17.33 1.68 10.62
CA TRP A 26 16.61 0.91 11.62
C TRP A 26 17.54 -0.10 12.28
N ARG A 27 17.44 -0.21 13.61
CA ARG A 27 18.19 -1.20 14.40
C ARG A 27 17.22 -2.29 14.87
N PRO A 28 17.10 -3.41 14.15
CA PRO A 28 16.10 -4.44 14.45
C PRO A 28 16.16 -5.00 15.87
N GLU A 29 17.33 -5.02 16.46
CA GLU A 29 17.54 -5.60 17.80
C GLU A 29 17.03 -4.68 18.90
N ASP A 30 17.08 -3.36 18.70
CA ASP A 30 16.75 -2.37 19.70
C ASP A 30 15.43 -1.66 19.46
N GLN A 31 14.92 -1.69 18.24
CA GLN A 31 13.78 -0.84 17.85
C GLN A 31 12.63 -1.66 17.31
N GLN A 32 11.43 -1.36 17.78
CA GLN A 32 10.20 -1.88 17.21
C GLN A 32 9.87 -1.08 15.95
N LEU A 33 9.75 -1.76 14.82
CA LEU A 33 9.40 -1.12 13.56
C LEU A 33 7.88 -0.94 13.47
N ILE A 34 7.44 0.29 13.19
CA ILE A 34 6.02 0.65 13.11
C ILE A 34 5.78 1.44 11.83
N PHE A 35 4.82 0.98 11.03
CA PHE A 35 4.34 1.70 9.86
C PHE A 35 2.98 2.32 10.20
N VAL A 36 2.81 3.61 9.91
CA VAL A 36 1.55 4.30 10.23
C VAL A 36 0.49 4.17 9.15
N GLY A 37 0.73 3.37 8.14
CA GLY A 37 -0.18 3.22 7.01
C GLY A 37 0.21 4.10 5.84
N ASP A 38 -0.71 4.26 4.88
CA ASP A 38 -0.48 4.99 3.64
C ASP A 38 0.75 4.48 2.88
N LEU A 39 0.81 3.15 2.74
CA LEU A 39 1.89 2.46 2.04
C LEU A 39 1.74 2.57 0.52
N ILE A 40 0.53 2.72 0.06
CA ILE A 40 0.12 2.58 -1.33
C ILE A 40 -0.29 3.91 -1.94
N ASP A 41 -0.50 3.89 -3.24
CA ASP A 41 -1.03 5.00 -4.04
C ASP A 41 0.00 6.07 -4.35
N ARG A 42 -0.18 6.74 -5.49
CA ARG A 42 0.63 7.82 -6.01
C ARG A 42 1.99 7.39 -6.55
N GLY A 43 2.77 6.66 -5.76
CA GLY A 43 4.11 6.21 -6.18
C GLY A 43 4.08 5.00 -7.10
N PRO A 44 5.23 4.67 -7.71
CA PRO A 44 5.29 3.65 -8.76
C PRO A 44 5.40 2.21 -8.26
N ASN A 45 5.64 1.98 -6.97
CA ASN A 45 5.95 0.65 -6.46
C ASN A 45 5.14 0.28 -5.21
N SER A 46 3.83 0.45 -5.27
CA SER A 46 2.94 0.12 -4.15
C SER A 46 2.97 -1.38 -3.81
N LYS A 47 2.99 -2.23 -4.84
CA LYS A 47 3.03 -3.68 -4.63
C LYS A 47 4.30 -4.12 -3.91
N ALA A 48 5.46 -3.64 -4.38
CA ALA A 48 6.75 -3.95 -3.73
C ALA A 48 6.79 -3.46 -2.30
N THR A 49 6.22 -2.28 -2.03
CA THR A 49 6.14 -1.71 -0.69
C THR A 49 5.33 -2.60 0.24
N VAL A 50 4.14 -3.03 -0.19
CA VAL A 50 3.28 -3.91 0.60
C VAL A 50 3.97 -5.25 0.87
N GLU A 51 4.59 -5.83 -0.14
CA GLU A 51 5.30 -7.10 0.01
C GLU A 51 6.44 -7.00 1.03
N LYS A 52 7.19 -5.89 1.00
CA LYS A 52 8.27 -5.66 1.96
C LYS A 52 7.75 -5.51 3.38
N VAL A 53 6.67 -4.76 3.58
CA VAL A 53 6.06 -4.60 4.90
C VAL A 53 5.57 -5.94 5.43
N ARG A 54 4.93 -6.75 4.59
CA ARG A 54 4.47 -8.09 4.99
C ARG A 54 5.63 -9.00 5.38
N GLU A 55 6.72 -8.93 4.63
CA GLU A 55 7.95 -9.68 4.94
C GLU A 55 8.48 -9.28 6.32
N LEU A 56 8.54 -7.98 6.61
CA LEU A 56 9.03 -7.48 7.89
C LEU A 56 8.09 -7.81 9.05
N GLN A 57 6.78 -7.88 8.80
CA GLN A 57 5.83 -8.37 9.80
C GLN A 57 6.11 -9.82 10.17
N ALA A 58 6.38 -10.66 9.17
CA ALA A 58 6.66 -12.08 9.39
C ALA A 58 8.02 -12.31 10.05
N SER A 59 9.05 -11.57 9.63
CA SER A 59 10.42 -11.80 10.08
C SER A 59 10.77 -11.08 11.37
N HIS A 60 10.23 -9.89 11.61
CA HIS A 60 10.63 -9.03 12.73
C HIS A 60 9.46 -8.51 13.56
N GLY A 61 8.26 -8.98 13.29
CA GLY A 61 7.08 -8.55 14.04
C GLY A 61 6.74 -7.07 13.86
N ALA A 62 7.03 -6.49 12.69
CA ALA A 62 6.69 -5.09 12.44
C ALA A 62 5.18 -4.86 12.57
N ILE A 63 4.82 -3.70 13.11
CA ILE A 63 3.42 -3.29 13.27
C ILE A 63 3.06 -2.37 12.11
N CYS A 64 1.92 -2.63 11.48
CA CYS A 64 1.43 -1.76 10.41
C CYS A 64 0.00 -1.33 10.72
N LEU A 65 -0.22 -0.02 10.81
CA LEU A 65 -1.54 0.55 11.01
C LEU A 65 -2.20 0.78 9.65
N CYS A 66 -3.52 0.83 9.62
CA CYS A 66 -4.28 1.11 8.42
C CYS A 66 -4.43 2.62 8.25
N GLY A 67 -3.92 3.15 7.13
CA GLY A 67 -4.04 4.58 6.81
C GLY A 67 -5.27 4.87 5.97
N ASN A 68 -5.45 6.16 5.62
CA ASN A 68 -6.59 6.60 4.81
C ASN A 68 -6.60 5.94 3.42
N HIS A 69 -5.44 5.76 2.81
CA HIS A 69 -5.34 5.18 1.48
C HIS A 69 -5.68 3.70 1.47
N GLU A 70 -5.31 2.95 2.52
CA GLU A 70 -5.73 1.57 2.66
C GLU A 70 -7.24 1.46 2.83
N ASP A 71 -7.84 2.37 3.61
CA ASP A 71 -9.30 2.42 3.76
C ASP A 71 -9.99 2.70 2.43
N MET A 72 -9.47 3.64 1.64
CA MET A 72 -10.03 3.93 0.31
C MET A 72 -9.95 2.72 -0.62
N LEU A 73 -8.87 1.98 -0.57
CA LEU A 73 -8.74 0.75 -1.35
C LEU A 73 -9.78 -0.27 -0.92
N LEU A 74 -9.94 -0.51 0.39
CA LEU A 74 -10.90 -1.48 0.91
C LEU A 74 -12.33 -1.09 0.54
N GLU A 75 -12.69 0.19 0.61
CA GLU A 75 -14.00 0.68 0.18
C GLU A 75 -14.22 0.40 -1.30
N THR A 76 -13.19 0.66 -2.13
CA THR A 76 -13.26 0.41 -3.58
C THR A 76 -13.42 -1.07 -3.89
N LEU A 77 -12.71 -1.94 -3.16
CA LEU A 77 -12.83 -3.39 -3.34
C LEU A 77 -14.23 -3.91 -2.97
N THR A 78 -14.85 -3.28 -1.98
CA THR A 78 -16.18 -3.67 -1.52
C THR A 78 -17.26 -3.13 -2.44
N ASP A 79 -17.13 -1.89 -2.92
CA ASP A 79 -18.15 -1.24 -3.75
C ASP A 79 -17.48 -0.34 -4.80
N PRO A 80 -16.93 -0.94 -5.89
CA PRO A 80 -16.20 -0.16 -6.90
C PRO A 80 -17.04 0.93 -7.57
N GLU A 81 -18.33 0.69 -7.79
CA GLU A 81 -19.18 1.64 -8.48
C GLU A 81 -19.28 2.99 -7.77
N ASN A 82 -19.29 2.96 -6.44
CA ASN A 82 -19.43 4.18 -5.65
C ASN A 82 -18.10 4.79 -5.20
N TYR A 83 -17.05 3.99 -5.09
CA TYR A 83 -15.80 4.47 -4.48
C TYR A 83 -14.62 4.57 -5.44
N PHE A 84 -14.67 3.95 -6.61
CA PHE A 84 -13.52 3.95 -7.52
C PHE A 84 -13.12 5.36 -7.98
N SER A 85 -14.08 6.22 -8.32
CA SER A 85 -13.76 7.59 -8.77
C SER A 85 -13.00 8.37 -7.72
N ARG A 86 -13.40 8.26 -6.46
CA ARG A 86 -12.71 8.92 -5.35
C ARG A 86 -11.30 8.37 -5.17
N TYR A 87 -11.17 7.07 -5.19
CA TYR A 87 -9.87 6.41 -5.03
C TYR A 87 -8.92 6.78 -6.17
N LYS A 88 -9.43 6.80 -7.40
CA LYS A 88 -8.68 7.22 -8.58
C LYS A 88 -8.15 8.65 -8.41
N ARG A 89 -9.00 9.58 -7.95
CA ARG A 89 -8.59 10.98 -7.72
C ARG A 89 -7.51 11.11 -6.65
N ASN A 90 -7.41 10.15 -5.76
CA ASN A 90 -6.42 10.15 -4.68
C ASN A 90 -5.19 9.31 -4.99
N GLY A 91 -5.00 8.92 -6.25
CA GLY A 91 -3.79 8.24 -6.70
C GLY A 91 -3.83 6.72 -6.63
N GLY A 92 -5.02 6.13 -6.50
CA GLY A 92 -5.17 4.68 -6.34
C GLY A 92 -5.01 3.88 -7.63
N LEU A 93 -5.05 4.54 -8.79
CA LEU A 93 -4.99 3.86 -10.08
C LEU A 93 -3.69 3.10 -10.27
N THR A 94 -2.56 3.67 -9.83
CA THR A 94 -1.26 3.01 -9.92
C THR A 94 -1.22 1.73 -9.10
N THR A 95 -1.79 1.75 -7.91
CA THR A 95 -1.82 0.58 -7.03
C THR A 95 -2.63 -0.55 -7.65
N ILE A 96 -3.85 -0.25 -8.09
CA ILE A 96 -4.71 -1.27 -8.70
C ILE A 96 -4.05 -1.84 -9.95
N SER A 97 -3.44 -0.99 -10.80
CA SER A 97 -2.76 -1.43 -12.01
C SER A 97 -1.64 -2.41 -11.72
N GLU A 98 -0.83 -2.13 -10.69
CA GLU A 98 0.28 -3.01 -10.32
C GLU A 98 -0.23 -4.39 -9.89
N PHE A 99 -1.25 -4.44 -9.03
CA PHE A 99 -1.77 -5.71 -8.52
C PHE A 99 -2.52 -6.51 -9.59
N LEU A 100 -3.15 -5.83 -10.55
CA LEU A 100 -3.86 -6.50 -11.64
C LEU A 100 -2.96 -6.81 -12.84
N GLY A 101 -1.74 -6.32 -12.85
CA GLY A 101 -0.82 -6.54 -13.97
C GLY A 101 -1.22 -5.80 -15.23
N THR A 102 -1.82 -4.62 -15.10
CA THR A 102 -2.25 -3.79 -16.23
C THR A 102 -1.66 -2.39 -16.11
N THR A 103 -2.04 -1.48 -16.99
CA THR A 103 -1.56 -0.11 -16.98
C THR A 103 -2.65 0.83 -16.47
N PRO A 104 -2.26 1.97 -15.84
CA PRO A 104 -3.25 2.94 -15.39
C PRO A 104 -4.16 3.45 -16.51
N SER A 105 -3.62 3.65 -17.71
CA SER A 105 -4.42 4.13 -18.85
C SER A 105 -5.51 3.16 -19.27
N ARG A 106 -5.27 1.87 -19.16
CA ARG A 106 -6.30 0.86 -19.48
C ARG A 106 -7.46 0.90 -18.50
N LEU A 107 -7.17 1.11 -17.22
CA LEU A 107 -8.20 1.23 -16.20
C LEU A 107 -8.95 2.56 -16.31
N GLU A 108 -8.25 3.61 -16.70
CA GLU A 108 -8.83 4.94 -16.80
C GLU A 108 -9.89 5.06 -17.89
N ASP A 109 -9.68 4.37 -19.01
CA ASP A 109 -10.60 4.36 -20.15
C ASP A 109 -11.84 3.51 -19.91
N GLN A 110 -11.92 2.79 -18.80
CA GLN A 110 -13.03 1.90 -18.49
C GLN A 110 -13.92 2.49 -17.41
N SER A 111 -15.21 2.20 -17.49
CA SER A 111 -16.11 2.45 -16.37
C SER A 111 -15.74 1.51 -15.23
N GLY A 112 -16.28 1.75 -14.03
CA GLY A 112 -16.03 0.87 -12.89
C GLY A 112 -16.37 -0.60 -13.14
N GLN A 113 -17.02 -0.92 -14.25
CA GLN A 113 -17.41 -2.29 -14.60
C GLN A 113 -16.19 -3.21 -14.82
N LEU A 114 -15.19 -2.74 -15.58
CA LEU A 114 -13.99 -3.56 -15.80
C LEU A 114 -13.26 -3.84 -14.49
N LEU A 115 -13.13 -2.82 -13.66
CA LEU A 115 -12.49 -2.98 -12.36
C LEU A 115 -13.27 -3.98 -11.50
N SER A 116 -14.60 -3.85 -11.45
CA SER A 116 -15.46 -4.75 -10.70
C SER A 116 -15.28 -6.20 -11.17
N ASP A 117 -15.24 -6.42 -12.49
CA ASP A 117 -15.06 -7.76 -13.05
C ASP A 117 -13.70 -8.34 -12.71
N CYS A 118 -12.63 -7.53 -12.80
CA CYS A 118 -11.28 -7.97 -12.44
C CYS A 118 -11.17 -8.34 -10.96
N LEU A 119 -11.80 -7.57 -10.09
CA LEU A 119 -11.76 -7.83 -8.64
C LEU A 119 -12.50 -9.09 -8.26
N LYS A 120 -13.54 -9.47 -9.00
CA LYS A 120 -14.28 -10.71 -8.77
C LYS A 120 -13.46 -11.95 -9.09
N GLU A 121 -12.45 -11.84 -9.96
CA GLU A 121 -11.59 -12.95 -10.35
C GLU A 121 -10.41 -13.16 -9.39
N THR A 122 -10.19 -12.23 -8.49
CA THR A 122 -9.13 -12.31 -7.49
C THR A 122 -9.71 -12.67 -6.14
#